data_4ae709632510573d1005ce3b0bfa03fe
#
_entry.id   4ae709632510573d1005ce3b0bfa03fe
#
_cell.length_a   1.000
_cell.length_b   1.000
_cell.length_c   1.000
_cell.angle_alpha   90.00
_cell.angle_beta   90.00
_cell.angle_gamma   90.00
#
_symmetry.space_group_name_H-M   'P 1'
#
loop_
_entity.id
_entity.type
_entity.pdbx_description
1 polymer ?
#
loop_
_entity_poly.entity_id
_entity_poly.type
_entity_poly.pdbx_seq_one_letter_code
_entity_poly.pdbx_strand_id
1 'polypeptide(L)'
;MLKKKLYTNGQPVHEMAGDKLVYYFKNGKIKAEGQYINDMMEGEWIFYRETGQLWVIGNFRNNKKNGPWIRYDRNDRIEYQETFENGRIIKKMK
;
A
#
# COMPACT_ATOMS: atom_id res chain seq x y z
N MET A 1 -1.42 17.56 3.46
CA MET A 1 -2.60 17.24 2.61
C MET A 1 -2.16 16.92 1.20
N LEU A 2 -2.73 15.89 0.61
CA LEU A 2 -2.41 15.49 -0.74
C LEU A 2 -3.12 16.40 -1.75
N LYS A 3 -2.37 16.85 -2.74
CA LYS A 3 -2.94 17.65 -3.82
C LYS A 3 -3.31 16.75 -4.98
N LYS A 4 -4.39 17.06 -5.66
CA LYS A 4 -4.83 16.31 -6.82
C LYS A 4 -3.73 16.32 -7.88
N LYS A 5 -3.39 15.14 -8.37
CA LYS A 5 -2.41 14.95 -9.43
C LYS A 5 -2.94 14.03 -10.49
N LEU A 6 -2.52 14.27 -11.73
CA LEU A 6 -2.89 13.43 -12.86
C LEU A 6 -1.62 12.96 -13.56
N TYR A 7 -1.68 11.73 -14.09
CA TYR A 7 -0.68 11.27 -15.04
C TYR A 7 -0.87 12.02 -16.36
N THR A 8 0.11 11.95 -17.23
CA THR A 8 0.06 12.67 -18.52
C THR A 8 -1.13 12.25 -19.38
N ASN A 9 -1.65 11.03 -19.18
CA ASN A 9 -2.82 10.53 -19.93
C ASN A 9 -4.14 10.92 -19.28
N GLY A 10 -4.13 11.76 -18.23
CA GLY A 10 -5.34 12.21 -17.55
C GLY A 10 -5.81 11.31 -16.41
N GLN A 11 -5.19 10.16 -16.23
CA GLN A 11 -5.53 9.25 -15.13
C GLN A 11 -5.12 9.87 -13.79
N PRO A 12 -6.02 9.93 -12.79
CA PRO A 12 -5.63 10.38 -11.45
C PRO A 12 -4.51 9.53 -10.87
N VAL A 13 -3.54 10.19 -10.20
CA VAL A 13 -2.47 9.49 -9.50
C VAL A 13 -3.02 8.87 -8.20
N HIS A 14 -3.94 9.58 -7.56
CA HIS A 14 -4.59 9.09 -6.35
C HIS A 14 -5.95 9.74 -6.16
N GLU A 15 -6.77 9.14 -5.30
CA GLU A 15 -8.08 9.69 -4.93
C GLU A 15 -8.36 9.36 -3.47
N MET A 16 -9.09 10.27 -2.81
CA MET A 16 -9.57 10.06 -1.44
C MET A 16 -11.07 9.79 -1.47
N ALA A 17 -11.52 8.83 -0.67
CA ALA A 17 -12.94 8.57 -0.45
C ALA A 17 -13.11 8.38 1.06
N GLY A 18 -13.57 9.43 1.75
CA GLY A 18 -13.56 9.46 3.21
C GLY A 18 -12.11 9.40 3.70
N ASP A 19 -11.80 8.46 4.57
CA ASP A 19 -10.46 8.26 5.08
C ASP A 19 -9.64 7.29 4.25
N LYS A 20 -10.21 6.77 3.16
CA LYS A 20 -9.53 5.80 2.32
C LYS A 20 -8.79 6.50 1.20
N LEU A 21 -7.51 6.23 1.08
CA LEU A 21 -6.67 6.73 0.01
C LEU A 21 -6.39 5.60 -0.97
N VAL A 22 -6.56 5.88 -2.26
CA VAL A 22 -6.29 4.92 -3.32
C VAL A 22 -5.29 5.55 -4.28
N TYR A 23 -4.20 4.84 -4.54
CA TYR A 23 -3.23 5.20 -5.57
C TYR A 23 -3.48 4.35 -6.80
N TYR A 24 -3.28 4.93 -7.97
CA TYR A 24 -3.48 4.25 -9.25
C TYR A 24 -2.19 4.16 -10.04
N PHE A 25 -2.09 3.12 -10.84
CA PHE A 25 -1.11 3.06 -11.91
C PHE A 25 -1.59 3.92 -13.06
N LYS A 26 -0.69 4.23 -13.98
CA LYS A 26 -1.00 5.01 -15.16
C LYS A 26 -2.10 4.34 -16.01
N ASN A 27 -2.20 3.02 -15.98
CA ASN A 27 -3.22 2.26 -16.72
C ASN A 27 -4.58 2.27 -16.04
N GLY A 28 -4.73 2.96 -14.91
CA GLY A 28 -5.98 3.06 -14.19
C GLY A 28 -6.23 1.98 -13.15
N LYS A 29 -5.39 0.96 -13.10
CA LYS A 29 -5.54 -0.08 -12.08
C LYS A 29 -5.03 0.42 -10.75
N ILE A 30 -5.58 -0.13 -9.66
CA ILE A 30 -5.19 0.26 -8.32
C ILE A 30 -3.76 -0.20 -8.03
N LYS A 31 -2.95 0.73 -7.54
CA LYS A 31 -1.58 0.49 -7.14
C LYS A 31 -1.47 0.17 -5.65
N ALA A 32 -2.22 0.91 -4.84
CA ALA A 32 -2.21 0.73 -3.38
C ALA A 32 -3.47 1.35 -2.80
N GLU A 33 -3.92 0.83 -1.66
CA GLU A 33 -5.07 1.40 -0.97
C GLU A 33 -5.02 1.10 0.51
N GLY A 34 -5.54 2.03 1.30
CA GLY A 34 -5.60 1.90 2.75
C GLY A 34 -6.07 3.17 3.40
N GLN A 35 -6.11 3.19 4.71
CA GLN A 35 -6.55 4.36 5.45
C GLN A 35 -5.48 5.44 5.51
N TYR A 36 -5.92 6.68 5.40
CA TYR A 36 -5.05 7.84 5.42
C TYR A 36 -5.74 8.89 6.30
N ILE A 37 -5.25 9.05 7.52
CA ILE A 37 -5.87 9.87 8.55
C ILE A 37 -4.85 10.86 9.07
N ASN A 38 -5.24 12.15 9.17
CA ASN A 38 -4.34 13.21 9.63
C ASN A 38 -3.04 13.24 8.82
N ASP A 39 -3.18 13.04 7.48
CA ASP A 39 -2.06 13.04 6.53
C ASP A 39 -1.06 11.91 6.78
N MET A 40 -1.51 10.82 7.41
CA MET A 40 -0.67 9.66 7.69
C MET A 40 -1.33 8.36 7.29
N MET A 41 -0.53 7.44 6.78
CA MET A 41 -0.98 6.08 6.48
C MET A 41 -1.20 5.35 7.80
N GLU A 42 -2.36 4.67 7.91
CA GLU A 42 -2.75 3.95 9.11
C GLU A 42 -3.34 2.60 8.75
N GLY A 43 -3.08 1.60 9.59
CA GLY A 43 -3.69 0.30 9.47
C GLY A 43 -3.22 -0.49 8.27
N GLU A 44 -4.06 -1.41 7.84
CA GLU A 44 -3.71 -2.29 6.73
C GLU A 44 -3.72 -1.56 5.40
N TRP A 45 -2.65 -1.76 4.64
CA TRP A 45 -2.52 -1.25 3.28
C TRP A 45 -2.25 -2.41 2.35
N ILE A 46 -2.92 -2.39 1.19
CA ILE A 46 -2.78 -3.44 0.17
C ILE A 46 -2.12 -2.82 -1.04
N PHE A 47 -1.08 -3.50 -1.54
CA PHE A 47 -0.32 -3.06 -2.71
C PHE A 47 -0.50 -4.09 -3.82
N TYR A 48 -0.67 -3.61 -5.04
CA TYR A 48 -0.90 -4.46 -6.20
C TYR A 48 0.20 -4.28 -7.23
N ARG A 49 0.39 -5.31 -8.04
CA ARG A 49 1.26 -5.21 -9.21
C ARG A 49 0.49 -4.50 -10.33
N GLU A 50 1.22 -4.03 -11.32
CA GLU A 50 0.62 -3.33 -12.46
C GLU A 50 -0.40 -4.21 -13.20
N THR A 51 -0.27 -5.50 -13.10
CA THR A 51 -1.22 -6.47 -13.67
C THR A 51 -2.54 -6.51 -12.91
N GLY A 52 -2.59 -5.95 -11.70
CA GLY A 52 -3.73 -6.05 -10.81
C GLY A 52 -3.58 -7.15 -9.77
N GLN A 53 -2.54 -7.94 -9.87
CA GLN A 53 -2.29 -9.03 -8.95
C GLN A 53 -1.85 -8.51 -7.58
N LEU A 54 -2.30 -9.16 -6.51
CA LEU A 54 -1.89 -8.83 -5.15
C LEU A 54 -0.38 -8.98 -5.01
N TRP A 55 0.26 -8.00 -4.40
CA TRP A 55 1.71 -8.02 -4.21
C TRP A 55 2.09 -8.02 -2.74
N VAL A 56 1.60 -7.02 -1.98
CA VAL A 56 1.98 -6.87 -0.57
C VAL A 56 0.76 -6.51 0.25
N ILE A 57 0.65 -7.10 1.44
CA ILE A 57 -0.27 -6.63 2.46
C ILE A 57 0.61 -6.19 3.62
N GLY A 58 0.52 -4.91 3.97
CA GLY A 58 1.33 -4.35 5.04
C GLY A 58 0.51 -3.54 6.02
N ASN A 59 1.15 -3.12 7.07
CA ASN A 59 0.50 -2.34 8.11
C ASN A 59 1.32 -1.12 8.46
N PHE A 60 0.62 -0.02 8.74
CA PHE A 60 1.23 1.25 9.11
C PHE A 60 0.68 1.77 10.41
N ARG A 61 1.47 2.57 11.08
CA ARG A 61 1.07 3.35 12.21
C ARG A 61 1.81 4.67 12.13
N ASN A 62 1.05 5.77 11.99
CA ASN A 62 1.63 7.11 11.84
C ASN A 62 2.71 7.15 10.74
N ASN A 63 2.39 6.61 9.55
CA ASN A 63 3.29 6.56 8.39
C ASN A 63 4.47 5.62 8.51
N LYS A 64 4.61 4.92 9.63
CA LYS A 64 5.72 3.98 9.82
C LYS A 64 5.21 2.56 9.68
N LYS A 65 6.02 1.69 9.11
CA LYS A 65 5.67 0.28 9.06
C LYS A 65 5.53 -0.25 10.47
N ASN A 66 4.41 -0.92 10.75
CA ASN A 66 4.11 -1.41 12.08
C ASN A 66 3.16 -2.59 11.98
N GLY A 67 3.60 -3.77 12.36
CA GLY A 67 2.82 -4.98 12.27
C GLY A 67 3.27 -5.87 11.13
N PRO A 68 2.44 -6.86 10.76
CA PRO A 68 2.82 -7.83 9.73
C PRO A 68 2.96 -7.21 8.34
N TRP A 69 3.95 -7.71 7.60
CA TRP A 69 4.17 -7.39 6.20
C TRP A 69 4.35 -8.69 5.45
N ILE A 70 3.50 -8.93 4.46
CA ILE A 70 3.48 -10.18 3.70
C ILE A 70 3.61 -9.83 2.23
N ARG A 71 4.60 -10.43 1.57
CA ARG A 71 4.78 -10.26 0.13
C ARG A 71 4.47 -11.55 -0.58
N TYR A 72 3.72 -11.44 -1.67
CA TYR A 72 3.30 -12.57 -2.50
C TYR A 72 4.08 -12.59 -3.80
N ASP A 73 4.39 -13.79 -4.28
CA ASP A 73 5.03 -13.97 -5.58
C ASP A 73 3.96 -13.95 -6.68
N ARG A 74 4.40 -14.16 -7.93
CA ARG A 74 3.48 -14.08 -9.07
C ARG A 74 2.53 -15.27 -9.18
N ASN A 75 2.71 -16.28 -8.34
CA ASN A 75 1.81 -17.43 -8.26
C ASN A 75 0.89 -17.33 -7.05
N ASP A 76 0.79 -16.12 -6.47
CA ASP A 76 -0.04 -15.83 -5.29
C ASP A 76 0.35 -16.62 -4.06
N ARG A 77 1.62 -16.99 -3.97
CA ARG A 77 2.16 -17.68 -2.81
C ARG A 77 2.95 -16.69 -1.97
N ILE A 78 2.99 -16.93 -0.67
CA ILE A 78 3.76 -16.07 0.22
C ILE A 78 5.25 -16.24 -0.10
N GLU A 79 5.89 -15.11 -0.46
CA GLU A 79 7.31 -15.07 -0.78
C GLU A 79 8.13 -14.85 0.47
N TYR A 80 7.72 -13.92 1.33
CA TYR A 80 8.29 -13.78 2.66
C TYR A 80 7.37 -12.97 3.56
N GLN A 81 7.63 -13.06 4.86
CA GLN A 81 6.90 -12.33 5.87
C GLN A 81 7.87 -11.63 6.81
N GLU A 82 7.48 -10.44 7.24
CA GLU A 82 8.25 -9.65 8.19
C GLU A 82 7.28 -9.02 9.17
N THR A 83 7.75 -8.73 10.37
CA THR A 83 6.97 -7.95 11.33
C THR A 83 7.78 -6.72 11.71
N PHE A 84 7.11 -5.57 11.66
CA PHE A 84 7.74 -4.28 11.95
C PHE A 84 7.20 -3.68 13.22
N GLU A 85 8.02 -2.87 13.87
CA GLU A 85 7.60 -2.02 14.98
C GLU A 85 8.27 -0.67 14.80
N ASN A 86 7.45 0.38 14.64
CA ASN A 86 7.93 1.75 14.42
C ASN A 86 8.98 1.85 13.32
N GLY A 87 8.75 1.13 12.22
CA GLY A 87 9.62 1.17 11.06
C GLY A 87 10.78 0.20 11.08
N ARG A 88 10.96 -0.55 12.17
CA ARG A 88 12.07 -1.50 12.31
C ARG A 88 11.59 -2.92 12.23
N ILE A 89 12.35 -3.78 11.57
CA ILE A 89 12.04 -5.20 11.52
C ILE A 89 12.35 -5.80 12.89
N ILE A 90 11.34 -6.44 13.51
CA ILE A 90 11.52 -7.15 14.77
C ILE A 90 11.43 -8.65 14.58
N LYS A 91 10.91 -9.12 13.45
CA LYS A 91 10.83 -10.53 13.15
C LYS A 91 10.74 -10.71 11.64
N LYS A 92 11.53 -11.66 11.13
CA LYS A 92 11.54 -11.99 9.71
C LYS A 92 11.31 -13.48 9.55
N MET A 93 10.36 -13.84 8.71
CA MET A 93 10.04 -15.22 8.39
C MET A 93 10.05 -15.38 6.88
N LYS A 94 10.55 -16.50 6.45
CA LYS A 94 10.68 -16.76 5.05
C LYS A 94 9.65 -17.78 4.57
#